data_6c917f56ccd03fbfadd49fa499ea8276
#
_entry.id   6c917f56ccd03fbfadd49fa499ea8276
#
_cell.length_a   1.000
_cell.length_b   1.000
_cell.length_c   1.000
_cell.angle_alpha   90.00
_cell.angle_beta   90.00
_cell.angle_gamma   90.00
#
_symmetry.space_group_name_H-M   'P 1'
#
loop_
_entity.id
_entity.type
_entity.pdbx_description
1 polymer ?
#
loop_
_entity_poly.entity_id
_entity_poly.type
_entity_poly.pdbx_seq_one_letter_code
_entity_poly.pdbx_strand_id
1 'polypeptide(L)'
;MTKRFVDTNVFLRFLTNDDPQKAKRAEALFRKAIRGDTALVTSLLVIAEIVWTLESFYHLDKVEIAPKVEKILNTPNLECPDAHLILMALDLYVQENIDFIDAYHACFLKEVDLTQIYTYDRRHFHRVPWLEIMEP
;
A
#
# COMPACT_ATOMS: atom_id res chain seq x y z
N MET A 1 -15.68 20.01 -4.51
CA MET A 1 -15.94 19.20 -3.31
C MET A 1 -14.71 19.22 -2.41
N THR A 2 -14.91 19.39 -1.13
CA THR A 2 -13.81 19.40 -0.17
C THR A 2 -13.19 18.01 -0.05
N LYS A 3 -11.87 17.92 -0.22
CA LYS A 3 -11.13 16.68 -0.04
C LYS A 3 -10.82 16.48 1.44
N ARG A 4 -10.95 15.25 1.91
CA ARG A 4 -10.65 14.88 3.30
C ARG A 4 -9.66 13.74 3.35
N PHE A 5 -8.72 13.85 4.25
CA PHE A 5 -7.69 12.83 4.44
C PHE A 5 -8.24 11.67 5.28
N VAL A 6 -7.88 10.45 4.89
CA VAL A 6 -8.26 9.24 5.61
C VAL A 6 -7.00 8.61 6.21
N ASP A 7 -7.01 8.46 7.52
CA ASP A 7 -5.90 7.86 8.27
C ASP A 7 -6.01 6.33 8.33
N THR A 8 -4.94 5.71 8.75
CA THR A 8 -4.76 4.26 8.79
C THR A 8 -5.89 3.51 9.51
N ASN A 9 -6.32 4.02 10.67
CA ASN A 9 -7.32 3.35 11.49
C ASN A 9 -8.64 3.12 10.75
N VAL A 10 -9.05 4.08 9.93
CA VAL A 10 -10.31 3.98 9.19
C VAL A 10 -10.25 2.83 8.19
N PHE A 11 -9.13 2.70 7.47
CA PHE A 11 -8.93 1.59 6.54
C PHE A 11 -8.88 0.25 7.26
N LEU A 12 -8.18 0.19 8.40
CA LEU A 12 -8.06 -1.05 9.16
C LEU A 12 -9.42 -1.52 9.68
N ARG A 13 -10.27 -0.60 10.14
CA ARG A 13 -11.64 -0.95 10.58
C ARG A 13 -12.47 -1.49 9.43
N PHE A 14 -12.27 -0.95 8.23
CA PHE A 14 -12.95 -1.44 7.03
C PHE A 14 -12.45 -2.83 6.61
N LEU A 15 -11.14 -3.08 6.75
CA LEU A 15 -10.50 -4.32 6.29
C LEU A 15 -10.59 -5.46 7.28
N THR A 16 -10.93 -5.18 8.54
CA THR A 16 -11.00 -6.17 9.62
C THR A 16 -12.36 -6.12 10.28
N ASN A 17 -12.69 -7.14 11.10
CA ASN A 17 -13.99 -7.24 11.76
C ASN A 17 -13.89 -7.18 13.28
N ASP A 18 -12.81 -6.63 13.83
CA ASP A 18 -12.62 -6.54 15.25
C ASP A 18 -13.45 -5.43 15.93
N ASP A 19 -14.05 -4.52 15.14
CA ASP A 19 -14.99 -3.51 15.63
C ASP A 19 -16.10 -3.32 14.59
N PRO A 20 -17.21 -4.08 14.70
CA PRO A 20 -18.26 -4.05 13.67
C PRO A 20 -18.93 -2.70 13.46
N GLN A 21 -19.08 -1.88 14.50
CA GLN A 21 -19.70 -0.56 14.37
C GLN A 21 -18.80 0.40 13.58
N LYS A 22 -17.51 0.42 13.90
CA LYS A 22 -16.54 1.24 13.18
C LYS A 22 -16.35 0.76 11.75
N ALA A 23 -16.37 -0.56 11.54
CA ALA A 23 -16.32 -1.14 10.20
C ALA A 23 -17.47 -0.65 9.32
N LYS A 24 -18.70 -0.61 9.86
CA LYS A 24 -19.86 -0.11 9.14
C LYS A 24 -19.75 1.37 8.79
N ARG A 25 -19.24 2.19 9.70
CA ARG A 25 -19.03 3.61 9.46
C ARG A 25 -17.98 3.86 8.39
N ALA A 26 -16.87 3.10 8.43
CA ALA A 26 -15.84 3.18 7.40
C ALA A 26 -16.40 2.77 6.04
N GLU A 27 -17.16 1.68 5.98
CA GLU A 27 -17.81 1.24 4.74
C GLU A 27 -18.74 2.31 4.19
N ALA A 28 -19.53 2.94 5.04
CA ALA A 28 -20.44 4.02 4.63
C ALA A 28 -19.66 5.20 4.04
N LEU A 29 -18.52 5.55 4.62
CA LEU A 29 -17.65 6.61 4.09
C LEU A 29 -17.14 6.27 2.69
N PHE A 30 -16.66 5.05 2.49
CA PHE A 30 -16.15 4.64 1.17
C PHE A 30 -17.26 4.53 0.13
N ARG A 31 -18.46 4.12 0.53
CA ARG A 31 -19.62 4.14 -0.37
C ARG A 31 -19.99 5.56 -0.82
N LYS A 32 -19.87 6.54 0.06
CA LYS A 32 -20.05 7.95 -0.32
C LYS A 32 -19.02 8.38 -1.36
N ALA A 33 -17.78 7.98 -1.21
CA ALA A 33 -16.73 8.28 -2.18
C ALA A 33 -17.07 7.64 -3.54
N ILE A 34 -17.46 6.37 -3.54
CA ILE A 34 -17.81 5.64 -4.76
C ILE A 34 -18.96 6.36 -5.51
N ARG A 35 -19.95 6.87 -4.77
CA ARG A 35 -21.09 7.60 -5.38
C ARG A 35 -20.74 9.03 -5.81
N GLY A 36 -19.55 9.53 -5.45
CA GLY A 36 -19.16 10.89 -5.76
C GLY A 36 -19.69 11.93 -4.77
N ASP A 37 -20.17 11.51 -3.60
CA ASP A 37 -20.71 12.40 -2.57
C ASP A 37 -19.61 12.99 -1.67
N THR A 38 -18.41 12.45 -1.74
CA THR A 38 -17.24 12.96 -1.02
C THR A 38 -15.96 12.61 -1.80
N ALA A 39 -14.91 13.37 -1.55
CA ALA A 39 -13.59 13.13 -2.11
C ALA A 39 -12.60 12.87 -0.98
N LEU A 40 -11.85 11.78 -1.08
CA LEU A 40 -10.94 11.31 -0.06
C LEU A 40 -9.51 11.32 -0.57
N VAL A 41 -8.57 11.53 0.34
CA VAL A 41 -7.13 11.50 0.05
C VAL A 41 -6.44 10.67 1.13
N THR A 42 -5.47 9.88 0.73
CA THR A 42 -4.59 9.20 1.66
C THR A 42 -3.14 9.29 1.17
N SER A 43 -2.22 8.57 1.78
CA SER A 43 -0.80 8.70 1.47
C SER A 43 -0.12 7.34 1.44
N LEU A 44 1.08 7.32 0.83
CA LEU A 44 1.95 6.14 0.86
C LEU A 44 2.24 5.68 2.29
N LEU A 45 2.45 6.63 3.22
CA LEU A 45 2.74 6.27 4.61
C LEU A 45 1.57 5.54 5.26
N VAL A 46 0.34 5.95 4.97
CA VAL A 46 -0.85 5.24 5.44
C VAL A 46 -0.89 3.83 4.85
N ILE A 47 -0.65 3.69 3.57
CA ILE A 47 -0.63 2.38 2.91
C ILE A 47 0.44 1.47 3.53
N ALA A 48 1.65 1.99 3.75
CA ALA A 48 2.73 1.23 4.39
C ALA A 48 2.34 0.77 5.80
N GLU A 49 1.70 1.64 6.58
CA GLU A 49 1.19 1.30 7.91
C GLU A 49 0.13 0.20 7.86
N ILE A 50 -0.77 0.27 6.89
CA ILE A 50 -1.80 -0.76 6.69
C ILE A 50 -1.13 -2.11 6.43
N VAL A 51 -0.19 -2.17 5.49
CA VAL A 51 0.52 -3.41 5.14
C VAL A 51 1.23 -3.97 6.38
N TRP A 52 2.00 -3.13 7.07
CA TRP A 52 2.74 -3.54 8.27
C TRP A 52 1.81 -4.08 9.36
N THR A 53 0.69 -3.41 9.61
CA THR A 53 -0.27 -3.81 10.64
C THR A 53 -0.98 -5.11 10.28
N LEU A 54 -1.37 -5.28 9.02
CA LEU A 54 -2.00 -6.52 8.57
C LEU A 54 -1.04 -7.70 8.67
N GLU A 55 0.26 -7.48 8.45
CA GLU A 55 1.27 -8.52 8.62
C GLU A 55 1.54 -8.83 10.10
N SER A 56 1.86 -7.79 10.88
CA SER A 56 2.42 -7.97 12.23
C SER A 56 1.38 -8.18 13.32
N PHE A 57 0.21 -7.54 13.21
CA PHE A 57 -0.85 -7.65 14.20
C PHE A 57 -1.91 -8.68 13.82
N TYR A 58 -2.36 -8.66 12.55
CA TYR A 58 -3.40 -9.57 12.08
C TYR A 58 -2.85 -10.86 11.48
N HIS A 59 -1.54 -10.97 11.29
CA HIS A 59 -0.85 -12.15 10.78
C HIS A 59 -1.36 -12.64 9.43
N LEU A 60 -1.75 -11.71 8.56
CA LEU A 60 -2.19 -12.04 7.20
C LEU A 60 -1.00 -12.27 6.27
N ASP A 61 -1.20 -13.14 5.30
CA ASP A 61 -0.22 -13.42 4.25
C ASP A 61 -0.24 -12.34 3.17
N LYS A 62 0.87 -12.22 2.45
CA LYS A 62 1.01 -11.24 1.35
C LYS A 62 -0.10 -11.39 0.30
N VAL A 63 -0.48 -12.63 -0.03
CA VAL A 63 -1.54 -12.90 -1.00
C VAL A 63 -2.92 -12.45 -0.53
N GLU A 64 -3.11 -12.30 0.78
CA GLU A 64 -4.35 -11.75 1.36
C GLU A 64 -4.29 -10.24 1.46
N ILE A 65 -3.12 -9.68 1.76
CA ILE A 65 -2.92 -8.25 1.97
C ILE A 65 -3.03 -7.47 0.67
N ALA A 66 -2.34 -7.93 -0.38
CA ALA A 66 -2.27 -7.19 -1.65
C ALA A 66 -3.64 -6.86 -2.25
N PRO A 67 -4.60 -7.81 -2.35
CA PRO A 67 -5.93 -7.48 -2.88
C PRO A 67 -6.69 -6.46 -2.04
N LYS A 68 -6.48 -6.46 -0.72
CA LYS A 68 -7.13 -5.49 0.18
C LYS A 68 -6.63 -4.08 -0.08
N VAL A 69 -5.32 -3.92 -0.26
CA VAL A 69 -4.72 -2.61 -0.55
C VAL A 69 -5.07 -2.14 -1.97
N GLU A 70 -5.07 -3.04 -2.94
CA GLU A 70 -5.50 -2.74 -4.31
C GLU A 70 -6.92 -2.21 -4.34
N LYS A 71 -7.82 -2.80 -3.56
CA LYS A 71 -9.22 -2.36 -3.45
C LYS A 71 -9.31 -0.93 -2.94
N ILE A 72 -8.49 -0.57 -1.96
CA ILE A 72 -8.42 0.80 -1.45
C ILE A 72 -7.98 1.75 -2.56
N LEU A 73 -6.88 1.43 -3.24
CA LEU A 73 -6.29 2.29 -4.25
C LEU A 73 -7.17 2.44 -5.49
N ASN A 74 -8.03 1.46 -5.75
CA ASN A 74 -8.97 1.48 -6.87
C ASN A 74 -10.34 2.05 -6.52
N THR A 75 -10.50 2.57 -5.30
CA THR A 75 -11.76 3.19 -4.87
C THR A 75 -11.96 4.52 -5.60
N PRO A 76 -13.10 4.70 -6.32
CA PRO A 76 -13.38 5.97 -6.96
C PRO A 76 -13.41 7.14 -5.97
N ASN A 77 -12.87 8.28 -6.38
CA ASN A 77 -12.80 9.50 -5.59
C ASN A 77 -11.96 9.37 -4.31
N LEU A 78 -11.05 8.41 -4.29
CA LEU A 78 -9.99 8.30 -3.29
C LEU A 78 -8.66 8.48 -4.01
N GLU A 79 -7.94 9.54 -3.67
CA GLU A 79 -6.64 9.84 -4.25
C GLU A 79 -5.51 9.38 -3.31
N CYS A 80 -4.49 8.78 -3.89
CA CYS A 80 -3.25 8.48 -3.21
C CYS A 80 -2.11 8.85 -4.16
N PRO A 81 -1.24 9.79 -3.80
CA PRO A 81 -0.07 10.11 -4.63
C PRO A 81 0.75 8.85 -4.90
N ASP A 82 1.22 8.72 -6.13
CA ASP A 82 2.02 7.57 -6.58
C ASP A 82 1.32 6.22 -6.46
N ALA A 83 -0.01 6.20 -6.53
CA ALA A 83 -0.78 4.96 -6.47
C ALA A 83 -0.31 3.92 -7.49
N HIS A 84 0.09 4.35 -8.70
CA HIS A 84 0.62 3.44 -9.72
C HIS A 84 1.88 2.72 -9.26
N LEU A 85 2.78 3.39 -8.54
CA LEU A 85 3.98 2.77 -7.97
C LEU A 85 3.63 1.79 -6.86
N ILE A 86 2.65 2.14 -6.03
CA ILE A 86 2.19 1.27 -4.95
C ILE A 86 1.59 -0.02 -5.54
N LEU A 87 0.79 0.10 -6.59
CA LEU A 87 0.21 -1.08 -7.26
C LEU A 87 1.30 -1.97 -7.86
N MET A 88 2.32 -1.40 -8.50
CA MET A 88 3.46 -2.16 -8.99
C MET A 88 4.23 -2.82 -7.85
N ALA A 89 4.42 -2.10 -6.74
CA ALA A 89 5.10 -2.63 -5.57
C ALA A 89 4.35 -3.82 -4.96
N LEU A 90 3.02 -3.79 -4.93
CA LEU A 90 2.22 -4.91 -4.43
C LEU A 90 2.43 -6.18 -5.26
N ASP A 91 2.56 -6.06 -6.57
CA ASP A 91 2.86 -7.20 -7.43
C ASP A 91 4.23 -7.81 -7.07
N LEU A 92 5.24 -6.96 -6.93
CA LEU A 92 6.59 -7.38 -6.59
C LEU A 92 6.64 -8.00 -5.18
N TYR A 93 5.91 -7.41 -4.25
CA TYR A 93 5.76 -7.85 -2.87
C TYR A 93 5.25 -9.29 -2.79
N VAL A 94 4.25 -9.64 -3.61
CA VAL A 94 3.68 -10.98 -3.65
C VAL A 94 4.56 -11.93 -4.46
N GLN A 95 4.93 -11.55 -5.69
CA GLN A 95 5.58 -12.46 -6.63
C GLN A 95 7.01 -12.78 -6.25
N GLU A 96 7.76 -11.79 -5.77
CA GLU A 96 9.17 -11.98 -5.41
C GLU A 96 9.38 -12.16 -3.90
N ASN A 97 8.31 -12.11 -3.11
CA ASN A 97 8.34 -12.29 -1.66
C ASN A 97 9.36 -11.37 -0.98
N ILE A 98 9.26 -10.08 -1.24
CA ILE A 98 10.09 -9.04 -0.62
C ILE A 98 9.22 -8.10 0.21
N ASP A 99 9.82 -7.40 1.17
CA ASP A 99 9.11 -6.44 2.00
C ASP A 99 8.49 -5.34 1.15
N PHE A 100 7.32 -4.84 1.59
CA PHE A 100 6.57 -3.84 0.83
C PHE A 100 7.38 -2.57 0.58
N ILE A 101 8.08 -2.06 1.61
CA ILE A 101 8.89 -0.85 1.47
C ILE A 101 10.02 -1.06 0.46
N ASP A 102 10.69 -2.21 0.50
CA ASP A 102 11.74 -2.54 -0.47
C ASP A 102 11.17 -2.70 -1.87
N ALA A 103 9.98 -3.29 -1.99
CA ALA A 103 9.28 -3.40 -3.27
C ALA A 103 8.95 -2.01 -3.83
N TYR A 104 8.48 -1.11 -2.99
CA TYR A 104 8.21 0.27 -3.39
C TYR A 104 9.48 0.97 -3.86
N HIS A 105 10.57 0.86 -3.09
CA HIS A 105 11.85 1.46 -3.47
C HIS A 105 12.34 0.94 -4.82
N ALA A 106 12.21 -0.37 -5.08
CA ALA A 106 12.60 -0.95 -6.35
C ALA A 106 11.81 -0.37 -7.52
N CYS A 107 10.51 -0.23 -7.35
CA CYS A 107 9.64 0.36 -8.38
C CYS A 107 9.91 1.85 -8.58
N PHE A 108 10.15 2.58 -7.49
CA PHE A 108 10.53 3.99 -7.53
C PHE A 108 11.83 4.19 -8.32
N LEU A 109 12.85 3.38 -8.02
CA LEU A 109 14.14 3.46 -8.70
C LEU A 109 14.00 3.21 -10.20
N LYS A 110 13.19 2.23 -10.58
CA LYS A 110 12.93 1.94 -11.98
C LYS A 110 12.27 3.13 -12.68
N GLU A 111 11.31 3.77 -12.03
CA GLU A 111 10.60 4.92 -12.61
C GLU A 111 11.50 6.11 -12.84
N VAL A 112 12.49 6.35 -11.98
CA VAL A 112 13.44 7.46 -12.12
C VAL A 112 14.73 7.06 -12.81
N ASP A 113 14.74 5.89 -13.47
CA ASP A 113 15.88 5.38 -14.26
C ASP A 113 17.16 5.17 -13.44
N LEU A 114 17.03 4.79 -12.18
CA LEU A 114 18.16 4.42 -11.33
C LEU A 114 18.25 2.90 -11.22
N THR A 115 19.42 2.37 -11.53
CA THR A 115 19.68 0.93 -11.54
C THR A 115 20.58 0.46 -10.40
N GLN A 116 21.12 1.38 -9.62
CA GLN A 116 22.05 1.08 -8.55
C GLN A 116 21.52 1.55 -7.20
N ILE A 117 21.70 0.72 -6.19
CA ILE A 117 21.26 1.02 -4.83
C ILE A 117 22.38 0.72 -3.84
N TYR A 118 22.67 1.69 -2.97
CA TYR A 118 23.51 1.44 -1.80
C TYR A 118 22.65 0.84 -0.69
N THR A 119 23.01 -0.35 -0.25
CA THR A 119 22.30 -1.01 0.84
C THR A 119 23.19 -2.11 1.44
N TYR A 120 22.98 -2.39 2.72
CA TYR A 120 23.51 -3.59 3.35
C TYR A 120 22.53 -4.76 3.27
N ASP A 121 21.27 -4.50 2.92
CA ASP A 121 20.25 -5.54 2.76
C ASP A 121 20.31 -6.13 1.36
N ARG A 122 21.02 -7.25 1.24
CA ARG A 122 21.15 -7.95 -0.04
C ARG A 122 20.00 -8.93 -0.28
N ARG A 123 19.33 -9.33 0.80
CA ARG A 123 18.35 -10.43 0.77
C ARG A 123 17.17 -10.15 -0.16
N HIS A 124 16.51 -9.00 -0.01
CA HIS A 124 15.34 -8.65 -0.82
C HIS A 124 15.72 -8.09 -2.18
N PHE A 125 16.69 -7.19 -2.22
CA PHE A 125 17.05 -6.51 -3.47
C PHE A 125 17.70 -7.44 -4.49
N HIS A 126 18.28 -8.55 -4.09
CA HIS A 126 18.76 -9.58 -5.02
C HIS A 126 17.64 -10.19 -5.87
N ARG A 127 16.39 -10.12 -5.38
CA ARG A 127 15.23 -10.66 -6.08
C ARG A 127 14.67 -9.69 -7.12
N VAL A 128 15.27 -8.51 -7.25
CA VAL A 128 14.82 -7.46 -8.17
C VAL A 128 15.78 -7.44 -9.37
N PRO A 129 15.32 -7.87 -10.56
CA PRO A 129 16.23 -8.06 -11.69
C PRO A 129 16.84 -6.79 -12.27
N TRP A 130 16.24 -5.62 -12.04
CA TRP A 130 16.71 -4.37 -12.61
C TRP A 130 17.65 -3.58 -11.69
N LEU A 131 17.99 -4.12 -10.51
CA LEU A 131 18.84 -3.42 -9.54
C LEU A 131 20.21 -4.08 -9.39
N GLU A 132 21.23 -3.26 -9.32
CA GLU A 132 22.58 -3.61 -8.92
C GLU A 132 22.81 -3.13 -7.49
N ILE A 133 23.18 -4.06 -6.60
CA ILE A 133 23.41 -3.75 -5.19
C ILE A 133 24.85 -3.33 -5.00
N MET A 134 25.05 -2.21 -4.31
CA MET A 134 26.37 -1.68 -3.96
C MET A 134 26.45 -1.51 -2.45
N GLU A 135 27.64 -1.74 -1.89
CA GLU A 135 27.92 -1.45 -0.48
C GLU A 135 28.72 -0.16 -0.39
N PRO A 136 28.41 0.72 0.59
CA PRO A 136 29.16 1.95 0.78
C PRO A 136 30.57 1.70 1.30
#